data_0b097a9fcd9a05a5d0588bf4ef482437
#
_entry.id   0b097a9fcd9a05a5d0588bf4ef482437
#
_cell.length_a   1.000
_cell.length_b   1.000
_cell.length_c   1.000
_cell.angle_alpha   90.00
_cell.angle_beta   90.00
_cell.angle_gamma   90.00
#
_symmetry.space_group_name_H-M   'P 1'
#
loop_
_entity.id
_entity.type
_entity.pdbx_description
1 polymer ?
#
loop_
_entity_poly.entity_id
_entity_poly.type
_entity_poly.pdbx_seq_one_letter_code
_entity_poly.pdbx_strand_id
1 'polypeptide(L)'
;MIVSLILVLAILAGWALGWVFFLRRRGNRKANIQFGLLLALFSLCVLDNLLVHAGIFYPYQEKYFVPIWYTWSLGPLLFFSIKFTLYPAYEFRFTDAKHFILPLAQASFYWILFASGPNSQEQVWDHFIAPFFKTFEGIGTVILLFTYLALSYRYVKYKQAVARRKGHFWEYSKSIWLQWTLKFLFVLAVVNTSYIVMDFVVYNFLGWNLYSVKGFSYLGDLSFAAMLLWLTGRGAQYVLGVAYPTDKQLNAFYTQNAWTQVDPDDRPFAWFEHDAAHRDPELHLRRLAFLCRLSSRQVRKLFREKTGMDFENFCLNKRLESYQAALGDPRFRNQPPKAIGLQMGFFSHASLLKALKKG
;
A
#
# COMPACT_ATOMS: atom_id res chain seq x y z
N MET A 1 -0.31 -17.25 25.40
CA MET A 1 -1.51 -16.40 25.54
C MET A 1 -1.31 -15.00 24.97
N ILE A 2 -0.36 -14.17 25.47
CA ILE A 2 -0.16 -12.79 24.99
C ILE A 2 0.22 -12.75 23.49
N VAL A 3 1.16 -13.58 23.05
CA VAL A 3 1.58 -13.65 21.63
C VAL A 3 0.40 -14.00 20.72
N SER A 4 -0.35 -15.07 21.07
CA SER A 4 -1.54 -15.46 20.30
C SER A 4 -2.58 -14.33 20.20
N LEU A 5 -2.77 -13.55 21.28
CA LEU A 5 -3.66 -12.39 21.27
C LEU A 5 -3.18 -11.32 20.31
N ILE A 6 -1.88 -11.01 20.28
CA ILE A 6 -1.29 -10.03 19.35
C ILE A 6 -1.46 -10.49 17.91
N LEU A 7 -1.21 -11.78 17.62
CA LEU A 7 -1.41 -12.36 16.29
C LEU A 7 -2.87 -12.25 15.84
N VAL A 8 -3.83 -12.61 16.71
CA VAL A 8 -5.27 -12.47 16.43
C VAL A 8 -5.64 -11.02 16.12
N LEU A 9 -5.19 -10.08 16.95
CA LEU A 9 -5.45 -8.66 16.73
C LEU A 9 -4.86 -8.16 15.39
N ALA A 10 -3.65 -8.61 15.05
CA ALA A 10 -3.02 -8.27 13.77
C ALA A 10 -3.83 -8.81 12.57
N ILE A 11 -4.28 -10.05 12.63
CA ILE A 11 -5.10 -10.70 11.61
C ILE A 11 -6.42 -9.96 11.42
N LEU A 12 -7.14 -9.73 12.52
CA LEU A 12 -8.45 -9.04 12.47
C LEU A 12 -8.32 -7.62 11.95
N ALA A 13 -7.30 -6.87 12.40
CA ALA A 13 -7.04 -5.53 11.92
C ALA A 13 -6.67 -5.50 10.43
N GLY A 14 -5.82 -6.43 9.98
CA GLY A 14 -5.44 -6.57 8.57
C GLY A 14 -6.63 -6.91 7.68
N TRP A 15 -7.47 -7.85 8.08
CA TRP A 15 -8.68 -8.21 7.34
C TRP A 15 -9.71 -7.09 7.31
N ALA A 16 -10.02 -6.50 8.47
CA ALA A 16 -10.98 -5.41 8.55
C ALA A 16 -10.58 -4.25 7.63
N LEU A 17 -9.31 -3.84 7.68
CA LEU A 17 -8.82 -2.78 6.80
C LEU A 17 -8.73 -3.23 5.34
N GLY A 18 -8.38 -4.48 5.06
CA GLY A 18 -8.40 -5.06 3.72
C GLY A 18 -9.80 -4.92 3.09
N TRP A 19 -10.85 -5.28 3.81
CA TRP A 19 -12.24 -5.08 3.36
C TRP A 19 -12.60 -3.62 3.15
N VAL A 20 -12.16 -2.71 4.04
CA VAL A 20 -12.35 -1.27 3.85
C VAL A 20 -11.73 -0.81 2.52
N PHE A 21 -10.54 -1.28 2.17
CA PHE A 21 -9.90 -0.98 0.90
C PHE A 21 -10.66 -1.56 -0.31
N PHE A 22 -11.18 -2.77 -0.24
CA PHE A 22 -11.99 -3.36 -1.30
C PHE A 22 -13.29 -2.57 -1.57
N LEU A 23 -13.93 -2.08 -0.51
CA LEU A 23 -15.18 -1.33 -0.60
C LEU A 23 -14.96 0.14 -0.93
N ARG A 24 -13.75 0.65 -0.70
CA ARG A 24 -13.42 2.06 -0.88
C ARG A 24 -13.48 2.46 -2.35
N ARG A 25 -14.39 3.39 -2.65
CA ARG A 25 -14.54 3.98 -3.99
C ARG A 25 -13.73 5.26 -4.19
N ARG A 26 -13.20 5.85 -3.13
CA ARG A 26 -12.35 7.05 -3.17
C ARG A 26 -10.90 6.66 -3.49
N GLY A 27 -10.20 7.52 -4.22
CA GLY A 27 -8.83 7.29 -4.64
C GLY A 27 -8.70 6.34 -5.85
N ASN A 28 -7.49 5.86 -6.11
CA ASN A 28 -7.26 4.90 -7.19
C ASN A 28 -7.75 3.50 -6.81
N ARG A 29 -8.85 3.06 -7.44
CA ARG A 29 -9.45 1.75 -7.17
C ARG A 29 -8.46 0.58 -7.37
N LYS A 30 -7.57 0.66 -8.38
CA LYS A 30 -6.56 -0.38 -8.62
C LYS A 30 -5.58 -0.48 -7.45
N ALA A 31 -5.11 0.67 -6.95
CA ALA A 31 -4.24 0.72 -5.77
C ALA A 31 -4.94 0.18 -4.52
N ASN A 32 -6.21 0.55 -4.31
CA ASN A 32 -7.00 0.09 -3.18
C ASN A 32 -7.18 -1.44 -3.21
N ILE A 33 -7.53 -2.02 -4.36
CA ILE A 33 -7.69 -3.48 -4.51
C ILE A 33 -6.36 -4.19 -4.23
N GLN A 34 -5.24 -3.71 -4.80
CA GLN A 34 -3.93 -4.33 -4.58
C GLN A 34 -3.49 -4.26 -3.11
N PHE A 35 -3.73 -3.13 -2.45
CA PHE A 35 -3.40 -2.99 -1.03
C PHE A 35 -4.32 -3.81 -0.14
N GLY A 36 -5.61 -3.90 -0.48
CA GLY A 36 -6.57 -4.79 0.19
C GLY A 36 -6.16 -6.26 0.08
N LEU A 37 -5.77 -6.72 -1.13
CA LEU A 37 -5.23 -8.07 -1.35
C LEU A 37 -3.95 -8.31 -0.55
N LEU A 38 -3.03 -7.34 -0.53
CA LEU A 38 -1.82 -7.42 0.28
C LEU A 38 -2.14 -7.68 1.74
N LEU A 39 -3.02 -6.88 2.34
CA LEU A 39 -3.41 -7.04 3.74
C LEU A 39 -4.12 -8.37 4.00
N ALA A 40 -5.03 -8.78 3.11
CA ALA A 40 -5.76 -10.04 3.23
C ALA A 40 -4.81 -11.25 3.17
N LEU A 41 -3.93 -11.33 2.17
CA LEU A 41 -3.00 -12.45 2.04
C LEU A 41 -1.92 -12.43 3.12
N PHE A 42 -1.45 -11.26 3.53
CA PHE A 42 -0.53 -11.15 4.66
C PHE A 42 -1.18 -11.65 5.96
N SER A 43 -2.46 -11.30 6.19
CA SER A 43 -3.20 -11.81 7.35
C SER A 43 -3.36 -13.32 7.32
N LEU A 44 -3.53 -13.96 6.15
CA LEU A 44 -3.53 -15.42 6.02
C LEU A 44 -2.18 -16.03 6.39
N CYS A 45 -1.07 -15.41 5.98
CA CYS A 45 0.26 -15.89 6.38
C CYS A 45 0.48 -15.76 7.91
N VAL A 46 -0.02 -14.68 8.55
CA VAL A 46 0.03 -14.54 10.01
C VAL A 46 -0.92 -15.54 10.71
N LEU A 47 -2.05 -15.87 10.07
CA LEU A 47 -2.97 -16.90 10.55
C LEU A 47 -2.30 -18.29 10.58
N ASP A 48 -1.52 -18.63 9.55
CA ASP A 48 -0.73 -19.87 9.55
C ASP A 48 0.18 -19.96 10.78
N ASN A 49 0.96 -18.90 11.04
CA ASN A 49 1.80 -18.82 12.23
C ASN A 49 0.99 -18.95 13.52
N LEU A 50 -0.20 -18.34 13.58
CA LEU A 50 -1.09 -18.46 14.75
C LEU A 50 -1.57 -19.91 14.96
N LEU A 51 -1.95 -20.61 13.90
CA LEU A 51 -2.43 -22.00 13.97
C LEU A 51 -1.33 -22.96 14.42
N VAL A 52 -0.10 -22.74 13.94
CA VAL A 52 1.09 -23.47 14.40
C VAL A 52 1.35 -23.15 15.88
N HIS A 53 1.33 -21.88 16.26
CA HIS A 53 1.58 -21.41 17.62
C HIS A 53 0.53 -21.89 18.63
N ALA A 54 -0.74 -21.96 18.22
CA ALA A 54 -1.84 -22.47 19.04
C ALA A 54 -1.82 -23.99 19.19
N GLY A 55 -0.92 -24.69 18.49
CA GLY A 55 -0.83 -26.15 18.50
C GLY A 55 -1.98 -26.84 17.74
N ILE A 56 -2.78 -26.08 16.98
CA ILE A 56 -3.91 -26.63 16.21
C ILE A 56 -3.39 -27.52 15.08
N PHE A 57 -2.28 -27.13 14.44
CA PHE A 57 -1.60 -27.95 13.44
C PHE A 57 -0.66 -29.00 14.04
N TYR A 58 -0.26 -28.87 15.30
CA TYR A 58 0.77 -29.72 15.90
C TYR A 58 0.43 -31.23 15.93
N PRO A 59 -0.84 -31.64 16.19
CA PRO A 59 -1.22 -33.06 16.07
C PRO A 59 -1.38 -33.52 14.62
N TYR A 60 -1.42 -32.59 13.67
CA TYR A 60 -1.82 -32.82 12.28
C TYR A 60 -0.88 -32.16 11.27
N GLN A 61 0.31 -31.69 11.69
CA GLN A 61 1.29 -31.01 10.83
C GLN A 61 1.61 -31.79 9.54
N GLU A 62 1.53 -33.12 9.63
CA GLU A 62 1.73 -34.04 8.53
C GLU A 62 0.47 -34.25 7.69
N LYS A 63 -0.70 -33.74 8.11
CA LYS A 63 -1.99 -34.11 7.51
C LYS A 63 -2.84 -32.95 6.97
N TYR A 64 -2.47 -31.70 7.24
CA TYR A 64 -3.29 -30.54 6.83
C TYR A 64 -2.48 -29.46 6.16
N PHE A 65 -2.36 -29.53 4.85
CA PHE A 65 -1.92 -28.43 4.03
C PHE A 65 -3.10 -27.51 3.69
N VAL A 66 -3.41 -26.58 4.59
CA VAL A 66 -4.37 -25.52 4.25
C VAL A 66 -3.67 -24.50 3.36
N PRO A 67 -4.23 -24.16 2.18
CA PRO A 67 -3.59 -23.25 1.22
C PRO A 67 -3.75 -21.78 1.67
N ILE A 68 -3.13 -21.42 2.80
CA ILE A 68 -3.16 -20.06 3.38
C ILE A 68 -1.81 -19.35 3.36
N TRP A 69 -0.77 -20.00 2.84
CA TRP A 69 0.59 -19.48 2.76
C TRP A 69 0.88 -18.85 1.40
N TYR A 70 1.01 -17.50 1.35
CA TYR A 70 1.13 -16.73 0.10
C TYR A 70 2.26 -15.70 0.16
N THR A 71 3.39 -16.04 0.77
CA THR A 71 4.50 -15.11 1.04
C THR A 71 5.10 -14.49 -0.23
N TRP A 72 5.16 -15.24 -1.33
CA TRP A 72 5.70 -14.75 -2.59
C TRP A 72 4.83 -13.68 -3.24
N SER A 73 3.56 -13.58 -2.86
CA SER A 73 2.65 -12.55 -3.36
C SER A 73 2.82 -11.20 -2.70
N LEU A 74 3.38 -11.14 -1.46
CA LEU A 74 3.45 -9.92 -0.66
C LEU A 74 4.26 -8.81 -1.33
N GLY A 75 5.43 -9.17 -1.89
CA GLY A 75 6.29 -8.23 -2.59
C GLY A 75 5.66 -7.59 -3.82
N PRO A 76 5.20 -8.37 -4.81
CA PRO A 76 4.50 -7.85 -6.00
C PRO A 76 3.27 -7.00 -5.65
N LEU A 77 2.42 -7.44 -4.72
CA LEU A 77 1.23 -6.70 -4.31
C LEU A 77 1.58 -5.35 -3.69
N LEU A 78 2.60 -5.30 -2.83
CA LEU A 78 3.12 -4.06 -2.26
C LEU A 78 3.61 -3.12 -3.38
N PHE A 79 4.42 -3.61 -4.30
CA PHE A 79 4.96 -2.83 -5.41
C PHE A 79 3.85 -2.23 -6.29
N PHE A 80 2.87 -3.05 -6.71
CA PHE A 80 1.79 -2.57 -7.55
C PHE A 80 0.83 -1.63 -6.81
N SER A 81 0.58 -1.84 -5.51
CA SER A 81 -0.20 -0.90 -4.71
C SER A 81 0.45 0.49 -4.68
N ILE A 82 1.76 0.56 -4.51
CA ILE A 82 2.54 1.80 -4.54
C ILE A 82 2.57 2.40 -5.96
N LYS A 83 2.83 1.58 -6.97
CA LYS A 83 2.88 2.01 -8.37
C LYS A 83 1.57 2.66 -8.81
N PHE A 84 0.43 2.03 -8.54
CA PHE A 84 -0.89 2.60 -8.84
C PHE A 84 -1.22 3.82 -7.98
N THR A 85 -0.71 3.91 -6.77
CA THR A 85 -0.88 5.07 -5.90
C THR A 85 -0.12 6.29 -6.43
N LEU A 86 1.09 6.09 -6.95
CA LEU A 86 1.93 7.16 -7.50
C LEU A 86 1.60 7.54 -8.93
N TYR A 87 1.10 6.58 -9.71
CA TYR A 87 0.77 6.74 -11.13
C TYR A 87 -0.67 6.29 -11.40
N PRO A 88 -1.68 7.15 -11.08
CA PRO A 88 -3.09 6.77 -11.22
C PRO A 88 -3.51 6.39 -12.64
N ALA A 89 -2.86 6.98 -13.65
CA ALA A 89 -3.12 6.70 -15.06
C ALA A 89 -2.46 5.40 -15.56
N TYR A 90 -1.60 4.77 -14.75
CA TYR A 90 -0.94 3.55 -15.14
C TYR A 90 -1.95 2.40 -15.30
N GLU A 91 -1.91 1.73 -16.45
CA GLU A 91 -2.69 0.52 -16.71
C GLU A 91 -1.80 -0.71 -16.60
N PHE A 92 -2.34 -1.78 -16.00
CA PHE A 92 -1.66 -3.06 -15.92
C PHE A 92 -1.46 -3.62 -17.33
N ARG A 93 -0.23 -3.94 -17.68
CA ARG A 93 0.14 -4.49 -19.00
C ARG A 93 0.39 -5.98 -18.86
N PHE A 94 0.26 -6.70 -19.97
CA PHE A 94 0.58 -8.14 -19.99
C PHE A 94 2.02 -8.41 -19.51
N THR A 95 2.96 -7.52 -19.83
CA THR A 95 4.34 -7.60 -19.32
C THR A 95 4.47 -7.51 -17.80
N ASP A 96 3.48 -6.96 -17.10
CA ASP A 96 3.47 -6.90 -15.63
C ASP A 96 3.03 -8.26 -15.02
N ALA A 97 2.37 -9.13 -15.80
CA ALA A 97 1.92 -10.44 -15.34
C ALA A 97 3.09 -11.33 -14.88
N LYS A 98 4.30 -11.13 -15.44
CA LYS A 98 5.52 -11.84 -15.02
C LYS A 98 5.81 -11.75 -13.52
N HIS A 99 5.41 -10.64 -12.87
CA HIS A 99 5.63 -10.44 -11.44
C HIS A 99 4.74 -11.35 -10.57
N PHE A 100 3.70 -11.94 -11.17
CA PHE A 100 2.76 -12.84 -10.49
C PHE A 100 2.97 -14.32 -10.82
N ILE A 101 3.92 -14.67 -11.70
CA ILE A 101 4.18 -16.08 -12.07
C ILE A 101 4.58 -16.90 -10.84
N LEU A 102 5.57 -16.44 -10.07
CA LEU A 102 6.00 -17.13 -8.85
C LEU A 102 4.92 -17.18 -7.76
N PRO A 103 4.22 -16.07 -7.43
CA PRO A 103 3.05 -16.12 -6.56
C PRO A 103 1.98 -17.12 -6.98
N LEU A 104 1.65 -17.17 -8.27
CA LEU A 104 0.66 -18.11 -8.79
C LEU A 104 1.17 -19.55 -8.73
N ALA A 105 2.45 -19.80 -9.02
CA ALA A 105 3.05 -21.12 -8.90
C ALA A 105 3.01 -21.61 -7.43
N GLN A 106 3.35 -20.75 -6.46
CA GLN A 106 3.23 -21.06 -5.03
C GLN A 106 1.79 -21.39 -4.65
N ALA A 107 0.84 -20.53 -5.02
CA ALA A 107 -0.57 -20.76 -4.74
C ALA A 107 -1.08 -22.07 -5.36
N SER A 108 -0.77 -22.30 -6.65
CA SER A 108 -1.18 -23.52 -7.35
C SER A 108 -0.60 -24.77 -6.71
N PHE A 109 0.67 -24.73 -6.29
CA PHE A 109 1.33 -25.85 -5.60
C PHE A 109 0.58 -26.21 -4.30
N TYR A 110 0.27 -25.25 -3.45
CA TYR A 110 -0.44 -25.51 -2.20
C TYR A 110 -1.89 -25.95 -2.43
N TRP A 111 -2.59 -25.41 -3.44
CA TRP A 111 -3.94 -25.86 -3.78
C TRP A 111 -3.97 -27.28 -4.35
N ILE A 112 -3.03 -27.65 -5.21
CA ILE A 112 -2.91 -29.02 -5.74
C ILE A 112 -2.60 -29.98 -4.60
N LEU A 113 -1.66 -29.62 -3.72
CA LEU A 113 -1.29 -30.43 -2.57
C LEU A 113 -2.48 -30.64 -1.63
N PHE A 114 -3.25 -29.58 -1.36
CA PHE A 114 -4.46 -29.66 -0.53
C PHE A 114 -5.51 -30.61 -1.15
N ALA A 115 -5.67 -30.57 -2.45
CA ALA A 115 -6.62 -31.41 -3.16
C ALA A 115 -6.17 -32.88 -3.32
N SER A 116 -4.88 -33.19 -3.15
CA SER A 116 -4.32 -34.53 -3.40
C SER A 116 -4.62 -35.57 -2.28
N GLY A 117 -5.11 -35.08 -1.13
CA GLY A 117 -5.47 -35.93 -0.01
C GLY A 117 -4.29 -36.27 0.94
N PRO A 118 -4.60 -36.81 2.15
CA PRO A 118 -3.63 -36.93 3.24
C PRO A 118 -2.40 -37.79 2.93
N ASN A 119 -2.58 -38.92 2.28
CA ASN A 119 -1.47 -39.86 1.98
C ASN A 119 -0.46 -39.26 0.99
N SER A 120 -0.94 -38.52 -0.02
CA SER A 120 -0.08 -37.83 -0.98
C SER A 120 0.60 -36.63 -0.32
N GLN A 121 -0.07 -35.95 0.60
CA GLN A 121 0.48 -34.81 1.35
C GLN A 121 1.67 -35.26 2.21
N GLU A 122 1.54 -36.39 2.92
CA GLU A 122 2.60 -36.96 3.76
C GLU A 122 3.84 -37.33 2.90
N GLN A 123 3.64 -38.03 1.78
CA GLN A 123 4.72 -38.40 0.88
C GLN A 123 5.46 -37.17 0.30
N VAL A 124 4.70 -36.14 -0.13
CA VAL A 124 5.29 -34.90 -0.66
C VAL A 124 5.98 -34.12 0.44
N TRP A 125 5.47 -34.14 1.68
CA TRP A 125 6.11 -33.52 2.81
C TRP A 125 7.49 -34.12 3.07
N ASP A 126 7.57 -35.43 3.25
CA ASP A 126 8.79 -36.11 3.64
C ASP A 126 9.88 -36.12 2.56
N HIS A 127 9.48 -36.27 1.30
CA HIS A 127 10.43 -36.41 0.21
C HIS A 127 10.78 -35.11 -0.53
N PHE A 128 9.93 -34.07 -0.42
CA PHE A 128 10.12 -32.86 -1.18
C PHE A 128 10.07 -31.58 -0.35
N ILE A 129 9.03 -31.41 0.50
CA ILE A 129 8.84 -30.13 1.20
C ILE A 129 9.86 -29.96 2.31
N ALA A 130 9.94 -30.90 3.26
CA ALA A 130 10.83 -30.82 4.40
C ALA A 130 12.30 -30.73 4.01
N PRO A 131 12.82 -31.59 3.11
CA PRO A 131 14.24 -31.55 2.76
C PRO A 131 14.65 -30.40 1.84
N PHE A 132 13.77 -29.89 0.98
CA PHE A 132 14.17 -28.94 -0.10
C PHE A 132 13.30 -27.72 -0.21
N PHE A 133 11.99 -27.91 -0.38
CA PHE A 133 11.10 -26.83 -0.81
C PHE A 133 10.94 -25.75 0.26
N LYS A 134 10.86 -26.12 1.53
CA LYS A 134 10.69 -25.17 2.65
C LYS A 134 11.87 -24.17 2.71
N THR A 135 13.10 -24.66 2.56
CA THR A 135 14.30 -23.79 2.53
C THR A 135 14.31 -22.92 1.28
N PHE A 136 14.00 -23.50 0.11
CA PHE A 136 13.91 -22.77 -1.14
C PHE A 136 12.82 -21.68 -1.09
N GLU A 137 11.65 -22.00 -0.55
CA GLU A 137 10.54 -21.06 -0.36
C GLU A 137 10.92 -19.93 0.59
N GLY A 138 11.59 -20.22 1.70
CA GLY A 138 12.08 -19.21 2.64
C GLY A 138 13.07 -18.24 1.99
N ILE A 139 14.08 -18.77 1.30
CA ILE A 139 15.05 -17.96 0.55
C ILE A 139 14.35 -17.14 -0.53
N GLY A 140 13.45 -17.75 -1.29
CA GLY A 140 12.65 -17.09 -2.32
C GLY A 140 11.82 -15.93 -1.74
N THR A 141 11.18 -16.13 -0.59
CA THR A 141 10.42 -15.11 0.13
C THR A 141 11.28 -13.90 0.47
N VAL A 142 12.48 -14.13 1.03
CA VAL A 142 13.42 -13.07 1.38
C VAL A 142 13.86 -12.31 0.13
N ILE A 143 14.33 -13.02 -0.91
CA ILE A 143 14.78 -12.40 -2.16
C ILE A 143 13.66 -11.56 -2.80
N LEU A 144 12.45 -12.11 -2.91
CA LEU A 144 11.32 -11.41 -3.50
C LEU A 144 10.95 -10.18 -2.68
N LEU A 145 10.82 -10.32 -1.35
CA LEU A 145 10.46 -9.21 -0.47
C LEU A 145 11.45 -8.04 -0.61
N PHE A 146 12.75 -8.29 -0.50
CA PHE A 146 13.77 -7.23 -0.62
C PHE A 146 13.85 -6.65 -2.03
N THR A 147 13.72 -7.47 -3.07
CA THR A 147 13.69 -7.01 -4.46
C THR A 147 12.53 -6.01 -4.67
N TYR A 148 11.32 -6.37 -4.24
CA TYR A 148 10.15 -5.50 -4.41
C TYR A 148 10.16 -4.30 -3.48
N LEU A 149 10.73 -4.40 -2.28
CA LEU A 149 10.98 -3.24 -1.41
C LEU A 149 11.94 -2.25 -2.09
N ALA A 150 13.05 -2.73 -2.65
CA ALA A 150 14.01 -1.90 -3.37
C ALA A 150 13.40 -1.24 -4.61
N LEU A 151 12.66 -2.00 -5.42
CA LEU A 151 11.94 -1.46 -6.57
C LEU A 151 10.92 -0.39 -6.15
N SER A 152 10.11 -0.67 -5.14
CA SER A 152 9.14 0.28 -4.60
C SER A 152 9.81 1.56 -4.11
N TYR A 153 10.93 1.44 -3.39
CA TYR A 153 11.70 2.57 -2.91
C TYR A 153 12.26 3.42 -4.06
N ARG A 154 12.81 2.79 -5.10
CA ARG A 154 13.30 3.50 -6.31
C ARG A 154 12.18 4.28 -7.00
N TYR A 155 11.00 3.69 -7.16
CA TYR A 155 9.84 4.37 -7.75
C TYR A 155 9.40 5.58 -6.92
N VAL A 156 9.33 5.43 -5.60
CA VAL A 156 9.00 6.53 -4.68
C VAL A 156 10.04 7.65 -4.78
N LYS A 157 11.33 7.33 -4.76
CA LYS A 157 12.43 8.31 -4.89
C LYS A 157 12.37 9.07 -6.21
N TYR A 158 12.15 8.36 -7.32
CA TYR A 158 12.01 9.00 -8.63
C TYR A 158 10.82 9.98 -8.65
N LYS A 159 9.65 9.55 -8.19
CA LYS A 159 8.46 10.42 -8.13
C LYS A 159 8.68 11.61 -7.21
N GLN A 160 9.35 11.41 -6.08
CA GLN A 160 9.72 12.48 -5.14
C GLN A 160 10.61 13.54 -5.82
N ALA A 161 11.63 13.12 -6.58
CA ALA A 161 12.50 14.04 -7.29
C ALA A 161 11.75 14.83 -8.37
N VAL A 162 10.86 14.18 -9.11
CA VAL A 162 10.02 14.85 -10.13
C VAL A 162 9.06 15.84 -9.49
N ALA A 163 8.38 15.45 -8.39
CA ALA A 163 7.45 16.32 -7.68
C ALA A 163 8.16 17.55 -7.11
N ARG A 164 9.37 17.37 -6.55
CA ARG A 164 10.20 18.48 -6.03
C ARG A 164 10.58 19.46 -7.12
N ARG A 165 11.01 18.96 -8.29
CA ARG A 165 11.41 19.83 -9.43
C ARG A 165 10.23 20.64 -10.00
N LYS A 166 9.02 20.06 -9.96
CA LYS A 166 7.80 20.70 -10.45
C LYS A 166 7.10 21.58 -9.42
N GLY A 167 7.60 21.65 -8.18
CA GLY A 167 6.95 22.37 -7.09
C GLY A 167 5.63 21.76 -6.60
N HIS A 168 5.31 20.52 -6.99
CA HIS A 168 4.07 19.86 -6.57
C HIS A 168 4.20 19.36 -5.12
N PHE A 169 3.87 20.19 -4.17
CA PHE A 169 4.02 19.91 -2.73
C PHE A 169 3.27 18.65 -2.29
N TRP A 170 2.05 18.48 -2.79
CA TRP A 170 1.21 17.36 -2.41
C TRP A 170 1.80 16.00 -2.85
N GLU A 171 2.21 15.89 -4.10
CA GLU A 171 2.87 14.67 -4.62
C GLU A 171 4.20 14.42 -3.92
N TYR A 172 4.92 15.48 -3.59
CA TYR A 172 6.17 15.41 -2.82
C TYR A 172 5.92 14.88 -1.40
N SER A 173 4.95 15.44 -0.67
CA SER A 173 4.60 15.02 0.70
C SER A 173 4.10 13.58 0.76
N LYS A 174 3.26 13.18 -0.21
CA LYS A 174 2.80 11.80 -0.37
C LYS A 174 3.97 10.83 -0.60
N SER A 175 4.94 11.23 -1.42
CA SER A 175 6.14 10.44 -1.68
C SER A 175 7.02 10.29 -0.44
N ILE A 176 7.16 11.33 0.39
CA ILE A 176 7.87 11.26 1.67
C ILE A 176 7.17 10.27 2.61
N TRP A 177 5.85 10.35 2.73
CA TRP A 177 5.07 9.45 3.56
C TRP A 177 5.25 7.98 3.16
N LEU A 178 5.18 7.68 1.85
CA LEU A 178 5.45 6.35 1.32
C LEU A 178 6.90 5.92 1.57
N GLN A 179 7.87 6.82 1.41
CA GLN A 179 9.28 6.54 1.66
C GLN A 179 9.52 6.11 3.11
N TRP A 180 8.94 6.81 4.09
CA TRP A 180 9.04 6.43 5.50
C TRP A 180 8.35 5.11 5.79
N THR A 181 7.20 4.85 5.14
CA THR A 181 6.49 3.56 5.25
C THR A 181 7.40 2.42 4.79
N LEU A 182 8.05 2.57 3.63
CA LEU A 182 8.95 1.55 3.08
C LEU A 182 10.23 1.38 3.90
N LYS A 183 10.83 2.47 4.40
CA LYS A 183 12.04 2.38 5.24
C LYS A 183 11.78 1.58 6.51
N PHE A 184 10.67 1.86 7.18
CA PHE A 184 10.33 1.15 8.40
C PHE A 184 9.98 -0.32 8.12
N LEU A 185 9.24 -0.58 7.04
CA LEU A 185 8.96 -1.95 6.60
C LEU A 185 10.25 -2.70 6.24
N PHE A 186 11.23 -2.03 5.63
CA PHE A 186 12.55 -2.61 5.36
C PHE A 186 13.27 -3.00 6.65
N VAL A 187 13.26 -2.14 7.67
CA VAL A 187 13.86 -2.47 8.97
C VAL A 187 13.19 -3.69 9.59
N LEU A 188 11.85 -3.74 9.60
CA LEU A 188 11.11 -4.89 10.10
C LEU A 188 11.40 -6.17 9.30
N ALA A 189 11.53 -6.06 7.97
CA ALA A 189 11.91 -7.18 7.12
C ALA A 189 13.32 -7.68 7.41
N VAL A 190 14.28 -6.79 7.67
CA VAL A 190 15.65 -7.17 8.11
C VAL A 190 15.59 -7.91 9.43
N VAL A 191 14.85 -7.40 10.41
CA VAL A 191 14.68 -8.06 11.71
C VAL A 191 14.09 -9.47 11.52
N ASN A 192 12.98 -9.59 10.77
CA ASN A 192 12.36 -10.89 10.51
C ASN A 192 13.32 -11.87 9.80
N THR A 193 14.01 -11.38 8.75
CA THR A 193 15.00 -12.20 8.01
C THR A 193 16.17 -12.64 8.92
N SER A 194 16.59 -11.80 9.86
CA SER A 194 17.66 -12.16 10.81
C SER A 194 17.29 -13.38 11.66
N TYR A 195 16.03 -13.55 12.04
CA TYR A 195 15.57 -14.76 12.73
C TYR A 195 15.67 -15.99 11.86
N ILE A 196 15.27 -15.89 10.59
CA ILE A 196 15.34 -17.00 9.62
C ILE A 196 16.78 -17.39 9.37
N VAL A 197 17.67 -16.42 9.13
CA VAL A 197 19.09 -16.66 8.87
C VAL A 197 19.80 -17.21 10.10
N MET A 198 19.48 -16.68 11.29
CA MET A 198 20.06 -17.13 12.55
C MET A 198 19.72 -18.59 12.83
N ASP A 199 18.44 -18.99 12.65
CA ASP A 199 18.05 -20.39 12.81
C ASP A 199 18.75 -21.29 11.81
N PHE A 200 18.79 -20.90 10.53
CA PHE A 200 19.48 -21.64 9.48
C PHE A 200 20.98 -21.83 9.79
N VAL A 201 21.68 -20.79 10.22
CA VAL A 201 23.10 -20.85 10.57
C VAL A 201 23.34 -21.73 11.78
N VAL A 202 22.60 -21.54 12.88
CA VAL A 202 22.75 -22.30 14.10
C VAL A 202 22.41 -23.78 13.89
N TYR A 203 21.36 -24.06 13.12
CA TYR A 203 20.99 -25.44 12.79
C TYR A 203 22.10 -26.16 12.00
N ASN A 204 22.63 -25.52 10.95
CA ASN A 204 23.63 -26.17 10.09
C ASN A 204 25.04 -26.29 10.73
N PHE A 205 25.44 -25.33 11.58
CA PHE A 205 26.77 -25.34 12.20
C PHE A 205 26.82 -25.95 13.58
N LEU A 206 25.72 -25.85 14.37
CA LEU A 206 25.69 -26.31 15.76
C LEU A 206 24.70 -27.46 15.98
N GLY A 207 23.90 -27.82 14.98
CA GLY A 207 22.87 -28.84 15.08
C GLY A 207 21.66 -28.44 15.98
N TRP A 208 21.56 -27.18 16.38
CA TRP A 208 20.52 -26.69 17.27
C TRP A 208 19.35 -26.08 16.48
N ASN A 209 18.15 -26.60 16.72
CA ASN A 209 16.92 -26.01 16.17
C ASN A 209 16.44 -24.88 17.09
N LEU A 210 16.68 -23.63 16.72
CA LEU A 210 16.28 -22.47 17.51
C LEU A 210 14.75 -22.30 17.56
N TYR A 211 14.01 -22.78 16.57
CA TYR A 211 12.54 -22.76 16.62
C TYR A 211 11.96 -23.67 17.69
N SER A 212 12.73 -24.66 18.20
CA SER A 212 12.31 -25.43 19.37
C SER A 212 12.29 -24.60 20.66
N VAL A 213 13.01 -23.47 20.68
CA VAL A 213 13.03 -22.51 21.78
C VAL A 213 11.82 -21.58 21.65
N LYS A 214 10.81 -21.76 22.50
CA LYS A 214 9.55 -20.97 22.44
C LYS A 214 9.75 -19.46 22.35
N GLY A 215 10.72 -18.90 23.10
CA GLY A 215 10.99 -17.45 23.05
C GLY A 215 11.48 -16.98 21.69
N PHE A 216 12.32 -17.76 21.03
CA PHE A 216 12.82 -17.46 19.69
C PHE A 216 11.72 -17.51 18.63
N SER A 217 10.92 -18.59 18.64
CA SER A 217 9.76 -18.74 17.73
C SER A 217 8.78 -17.58 17.90
N TYR A 218 8.45 -17.21 19.14
CA TYR A 218 7.55 -16.09 19.43
C TYR A 218 8.03 -14.75 18.90
N LEU A 219 9.32 -14.47 19.00
CA LEU A 219 9.90 -13.23 18.46
C LEU A 219 9.87 -13.21 16.92
N GLY A 220 10.12 -14.36 16.28
CA GLY A 220 9.96 -14.52 14.83
C GLY A 220 8.54 -14.21 14.37
N ASP A 221 7.54 -14.83 14.98
CA ASP A 221 6.11 -14.61 14.67
C ASP A 221 5.69 -13.15 14.91
N LEU A 222 6.11 -12.56 16.03
CA LEU A 222 5.83 -11.17 16.35
C LEU A 222 6.49 -10.19 15.38
N SER A 223 7.71 -10.49 14.92
CA SER A 223 8.39 -9.64 13.93
C SER A 223 7.65 -9.63 12.59
N PHE A 224 7.11 -10.78 12.18
CA PHE A 224 6.30 -10.91 10.98
C PHE A 224 4.93 -10.20 11.13
N ALA A 225 4.26 -10.40 12.27
CA ALA A 225 3.01 -9.70 12.58
C ALA A 225 3.19 -8.18 12.70
N ALA A 226 4.35 -7.71 13.18
CA ALA A 226 4.67 -6.28 13.23
C ALA A 226 4.70 -5.63 11.85
N MET A 227 5.14 -6.34 10.80
CA MET A 227 5.07 -5.84 9.42
C MET A 227 3.61 -5.66 8.98
N LEU A 228 2.73 -6.62 9.28
CA LEU A 228 1.30 -6.52 8.99
C LEU A 228 0.66 -5.35 9.75
N LEU A 229 0.91 -5.23 11.05
CA LEU A 229 0.40 -4.13 11.89
C LEU A 229 0.90 -2.76 11.40
N TRP A 230 2.16 -2.67 10.99
CA TRP A 230 2.70 -1.45 10.40
C TRP A 230 1.96 -1.05 9.11
N LEU A 231 1.81 -1.98 8.17
CA LEU A 231 1.07 -1.73 6.94
C LEU A 231 -0.39 -1.38 7.19
N THR A 232 -1.03 -2.08 8.14
CA THR A 232 -2.40 -1.81 8.57
C THR A 232 -2.53 -0.41 9.17
N GLY A 233 -1.65 -0.03 10.09
CA GLY A 233 -1.63 1.31 10.68
C GLY A 233 -1.42 2.42 9.64
N ARG A 234 -0.49 2.22 8.69
CA ARG A 234 -0.25 3.17 7.59
C ARG A 234 -1.43 3.23 6.62
N GLY A 235 -2.04 2.10 6.32
CA GLY A 235 -3.26 2.04 5.52
C GLY A 235 -4.43 2.76 6.19
N ALA A 236 -4.62 2.58 7.50
CA ALA A 236 -5.64 3.30 8.27
C ALA A 236 -5.42 4.82 8.23
N GLN A 237 -4.17 5.29 8.43
CA GLN A 237 -3.83 6.71 8.28
C GLN A 237 -4.21 7.25 6.90
N TYR A 238 -3.97 6.49 5.84
CA TYR A 238 -4.35 6.86 4.49
C TYR A 238 -5.87 6.94 4.30
N VAL A 239 -6.63 5.97 4.82
CA VAL A 239 -8.10 5.95 4.74
C VAL A 239 -8.72 7.09 5.55
N LEU A 240 -8.22 7.36 6.75
CA LEU A 240 -8.69 8.42 7.63
C LEU A 240 -8.26 9.83 7.17
N GLY A 241 -7.40 9.90 6.15
CA GLY A 241 -6.90 11.18 5.64
C GLY A 241 -5.89 11.85 6.56
N VAL A 242 -5.30 11.11 7.50
CA VAL A 242 -4.29 11.61 8.46
C VAL A 242 -2.86 11.46 7.90
N ALA A 243 -2.71 10.91 6.68
CA ALA A 243 -1.43 10.83 5.95
C ALA A 243 -1.03 12.21 5.38
N TYR A 244 -1.09 13.24 6.20
CA TYR A 244 -0.76 14.61 5.84
C TYR A 244 0.73 14.90 6.00
N PRO A 245 1.26 15.93 5.31
CA PRO A 245 2.57 16.45 5.65
C PRO A 245 2.62 16.86 7.12
N THR A 246 3.77 16.72 7.75
CA THR A 246 3.97 17.22 9.10
C THR A 246 3.96 18.77 9.11
N ASP A 247 3.63 19.40 10.24
CA ASP A 247 3.67 20.87 10.37
C ASP A 247 5.04 21.43 9.98
N LYS A 248 6.13 20.71 10.29
CA LYS A 248 7.48 21.09 9.87
C LYS A 248 7.64 21.15 8.35
N GLN A 249 7.09 20.18 7.62
CA GLN A 249 7.14 20.16 6.15
C GLN A 249 6.27 21.25 5.54
N LEU A 250 5.10 21.47 6.12
CA LEU A 250 4.19 22.52 5.70
C LEU A 250 4.81 23.90 5.96
N ASN A 251 5.44 24.12 7.12
CA ASN A 251 6.15 25.37 7.44
C ASN A 251 7.28 25.64 6.46
N ALA A 252 8.11 24.62 6.18
CA ALA A 252 9.20 24.74 5.21
C ALA A 252 8.68 25.12 3.82
N PHE A 253 7.55 24.53 3.38
CA PHE A 253 6.91 24.87 2.12
C PHE A 253 6.41 26.31 2.09
N TYR A 254 5.72 26.76 3.14
CA TYR A 254 5.22 28.13 3.25
C TYR A 254 6.37 29.16 3.19
N THR A 255 7.48 28.89 3.88
CA THR A 255 8.65 29.77 3.88
C THR A 255 9.33 29.81 2.53
N GLN A 256 9.54 28.62 1.90
CA GLN A 256 10.24 28.54 0.60
C GLN A 256 9.48 29.18 -0.56
N ASN A 257 8.15 29.20 -0.51
CA ASN A 257 7.31 29.72 -1.60
C ASN A 257 6.66 31.06 -1.27
N ALA A 258 7.16 31.79 -0.27
CA ALA A 258 6.62 33.06 0.19
C ALA A 258 5.11 33.05 0.54
N TRP A 259 4.54 31.86 0.81
CA TRP A 259 3.13 31.68 1.16
C TRP A 259 2.78 32.25 2.54
N THR A 260 3.77 32.57 3.34
CA THR A 260 3.61 33.33 4.59
C THR A 260 3.03 34.71 4.36
N GLN A 261 3.24 35.30 3.17
CA GLN A 261 2.74 36.62 2.78
C GLN A 261 1.33 36.56 2.14
N VAL A 262 0.83 35.35 1.78
CA VAL A 262 -0.51 35.19 1.23
C VAL A 262 -1.54 35.33 2.33
N ASP A 263 -2.55 36.17 2.11
CA ASP A 263 -3.68 36.33 3.02
C ASP A 263 -4.27 34.94 3.35
N PRO A 264 -4.55 34.63 4.63
CA PRO A 264 -5.20 33.38 5.02
C PRO A 264 -6.43 33.06 4.20
N ASP A 265 -7.23 34.07 3.83
CA ASP A 265 -8.47 33.91 3.09
C ASP A 265 -8.24 33.61 1.59
N ASP A 266 -7.06 33.92 1.05
CA ASP A 266 -6.67 33.63 -0.33
C ASP A 266 -5.91 32.30 -0.47
N ARG A 267 -5.37 31.76 0.61
CA ARG A 267 -4.61 30.50 0.60
C ARG A 267 -5.36 29.32 -0.03
N PRO A 268 -6.66 29.11 0.23
CA PRO A 268 -7.39 28.02 -0.43
C PRO A 268 -7.34 28.09 -1.95
N PHE A 269 -7.46 29.29 -2.52
CA PHE A 269 -7.44 29.51 -3.96
C PHE A 269 -6.03 29.39 -4.52
N ALA A 270 -5.02 29.91 -3.83
CA ALA A 270 -3.61 29.78 -4.20
C ALA A 270 -3.18 28.31 -4.34
N TRP A 271 -3.70 27.37 -3.52
CA TRP A 271 -3.46 25.94 -3.66
C TRP A 271 -3.99 25.37 -4.98
N PHE A 272 -5.09 25.93 -5.52
CA PHE A 272 -5.60 25.51 -6.82
C PHE A 272 -4.79 26.07 -7.98
N GLU A 273 -4.27 27.26 -7.87
CA GLU A 273 -3.50 27.93 -8.91
C GLU A 273 -2.06 27.43 -9.00
N HIS A 274 -1.35 27.37 -7.88
CA HIS A 274 0.07 27.04 -7.84
C HIS A 274 0.37 25.54 -7.78
N ASP A 275 -0.39 24.76 -7.00
CA ASP A 275 -0.12 23.32 -6.78
C ASP A 275 -1.07 22.42 -7.58
N ALA A 276 -2.01 23.01 -8.33
CA ALA A 276 -3.05 22.27 -9.04
C ALA A 276 -3.74 21.23 -8.13
N ALA A 277 -4.04 21.62 -6.90
CA ALA A 277 -4.55 20.73 -5.85
C ALA A 277 -5.79 19.93 -6.27
N HIS A 278 -6.61 20.46 -7.20
CA HIS A 278 -7.76 19.78 -7.78
C HIS A 278 -7.40 18.47 -8.50
N ARG A 279 -6.15 18.29 -8.94
CA ARG A 279 -5.68 17.06 -9.60
C ARG A 279 -5.49 15.90 -8.62
N ASP A 280 -5.46 16.17 -7.31
CA ASP A 280 -5.53 15.09 -6.34
C ASP A 280 -6.97 14.58 -6.22
N PRO A 281 -7.25 13.32 -6.62
CA PRO A 281 -8.59 12.77 -6.51
C PRO A 281 -9.07 12.66 -5.06
N GLU A 282 -8.16 12.64 -4.08
CA GLU A 282 -8.48 12.54 -2.66
C GLU A 282 -8.56 13.89 -1.95
N LEU A 283 -8.41 15.01 -2.67
CA LEU A 283 -8.61 16.32 -2.08
C LEU A 283 -10.04 16.46 -1.56
N HIS A 284 -10.17 16.77 -0.28
CA HIS A 284 -11.44 17.02 0.38
C HIS A 284 -11.31 18.22 1.32
N LEU A 285 -12.43 18.80 1.71
CA LEU A 285 -12.50 20.05 2.46
C LEU A 285 -11.60 20.09 3.71
N ARG A 286 -11.60 19.02 4.53
CA ARG A 286 -10.75 18.95 5.74
C ARG A 286 -9.26 19.03 5.41
N ARG A 287 -8.87 18.42 4.29
CA ARG A 287 -7.49 18.38 3.85
C ARG A 287 -7.03 19.74 3.37
N LEU A 288 -7.83 20.42 2.55
CA LEU A 288 -7.54 21.79 2.16
C LEU A 288 -7.50 22.74 3.37
N ALA A 289 -8.44 22.60 4.29
CA ALA A 289 -8.45 23.38 5.52
C ALA A 289 -7.16 23.23 6.32
N PHE A 290 -6.67 21.99 6.51
CA PHE A 290 -5.38 21.73 7.14
C PHE A 290 -4.21 22.39 6.37
N LEU A 291 -4.16 22.23 5.06
CA LEU A 291 -3.12 22.87 4.23
C LEU A 291 -3.13 24.38 4.33
N CYS A 292 -4.28 25.00 4.44
CA CYS A 292 -4.43 26.46 4.55
C CYS A 292 -4.31 26.97 5.99
N ARG A 293 -4.21 26.09 7.00
CA ARG A 293 -4.27 26.42 8.43
C ARG A 293 -5.57 27.14 8.81
N LEU A 294 -6.67 26.71 8.23
CA LEU A 294 -8.01 27.21 8.48
C LEU A 294 -8.89 26.07 9.00
N SER A 295 -10.01 26.42 9.64
CA SER A 295 -11.05 25.44 9.94
C SER A 295 -11.85 25.07 8.66
N SER A 296 -12.39 23.86 8.61
CA SER A 296 -13.25 23.44 7.49
C SER A 296 -14.47 24.36 7.29
N ARG A 297 -14.94 24.99 8.40
CA ARG A 297 -16.06 25.94 8.37
C ARG A 297 -15.66 27.23 7.65
N GLN A 298 -14.48 27.76 7.96
CA GLN A 298 -13.92 28.96 7.29
C GLN A 298 -13.71 28.71 5.80
N VAL A 299 -13.05 27.61 5.43
CA VAL A 299 -12.82 27.27 4.01
C VAL A 299 -14.16 27.16 3.25
N ARG A 300 -15.17 26.48 3.83
CA ARG A 300 -16.49 26.38 3.20
C ARG A 300 -17.15 27.76 3.01
N LYS A 301 -17.03 28.64 4.00
CA LYS A 301 -17.55 30.00 3.93
C LYS A 301 -16.86 30.78 2.81
N LEU A 302 -15.52 30.76 2.75
CA LEU A 302 -14.72 31.43 1.74
C LEU A 302 -15.10 31.01 0.29
N PHE A 303 -15.27 29.68 0.05
CA PHE A 303 -15.70 29.23 -1.29
C PHE A 303 -17.07 29.78 -1.67
N ARG A 304 -18.05 29.78 -0.77
CA ARG A 304 -19.39 30.33 -1.03
C ARG A 304 -19.35 31.84 -1.29
N GLU A 305 -18.59 32.58 -0.50
CA GLU A 305 -18.52 34.05 -0.58
C GLU A 305 -17.76 34.49 -1.84
N LYS A 306 -16.60 33.86 -2.15
CA LYS A 306 -15.75 34.31 -3.27
C LYS A 306 -16.13 33.71 -4.63
N THR A 307 -16.78 32.54 -4.65
CA THR A 307 -17.07 31.84 -5.93
C THR A 307 -18.54 31.54 -6.14
N GLY A 308 -19.39 31.77 -5.14
CA GLY A 308 -20.81 31.38 -5.18
C GLY A 308 -21.06 29.88 -5.15
N MET A 309 -20.03 29.05 -5.01
CA MET A 309 -20.11 27.60 -5.13
C MET A 309 -19.61 26.88 -3.88
N ASP A 310 -20.11 25.68 -3.66
CA ASP A 310 -19.52 24.77 -2.66
C ASP A 310 -18.17 24.26 -3.15
N PHE A 311 -17.29 23.93 -2.20
CA PHE A 311 -15.94 23.40 -2.46
C PHE A 311 -15.92 22.22 -3.44
N GLU A 312 -16.85 21.27 -3.32
CA GLU A 312 -16.93 20.08 -4.18
C GLU A 312 -17.24 20.46 -5.64
N ASN A 313 -18.16 21.39 -5.84
CA ASN A 313 -18.49 21.89 -7.19
C ASN A 313 -17.36 22.71 -7.79
N PHE A 314 -16.68 23.54 -6.99
CA PHE A 314 -15.51 24.27 -7.43
C PHE A 314 -14.37 23.32 -7.87
N CYS A 315 -14.07 22.30 -7.07
CA CYS A 315 -13.10 21.27 -7.43
C CYS A 315 -13.48 20.55 -8.74
N LEU A 316 -14.76 20.23 -8.90
CA LEU A 316 -15.26 19.55 -10.08
C LEU A 316 -15.08 20.42 -11.33
N ASN A 317 -15.42 21.70 -11.26
CA ASN A 317 -15.26 22.65 -12.35
C ASN A 317 -13.77 22.81 -12.72
N LYS A 318 -12.89 22.97 -11.74
CA LYS A 318 -11.44 23.05 -11.97
C LYS A 318 -10.86 21.80 -12.61
N ARG A 319 -11.38 20.61 -12.28
CA ARG A 319 -11.02 19.35 -12.93
C ARG A 319 -11.48 19.30 -14.38
N LEU A 320 -12.72 19.76 -14.65
CA LEU A 320 -13.26 19.83 -16.02
C LEU A 320 -12.49 20.82 -16.90
N GLU A 321 -12.22 22.03 -16.38
CA GLU A 321 -11.38 23.03 -17.08
C GLU A 321 -10.00 22.44 -17.43
N SER A 322 -9.34 21.81 -16.45
CA SER A 322 -8.04 21.17 -16.67
C SER A 322 -8.10 20.01 -17.65
N TYR A 323 -9.19 19.24 -17.66
CA TYR A 323 -9.40 18.17 -18.61
C TYR A 323 -9.59 18.69 -20.03
N GLN A 324 -10.42 19.72 -20.21
CA GLN A 324 -10.63 20.37 -21.52
C GLN A 324 -9.34 20.98 -22.06
N ALA A 325 -8.58 21.68 -21.22
CA ALA A 325 -7.28 22.23 -21.59
C ALA A 325 -6.28 21.12 -22.00
N ALA A 326 -6.30 19.98 -21.30
CA ALA A 326 -5.43 18.87 -21.62
C ALA A 326 -5.77 18.15 -22.93
N LEU A 327 -7.02 18.16 -23.36
CA LEU A 327 -7.42 17.62 -24.67
C LEU A 327 -6.82 18.40 -25.83
N GLY A 328 -6.59 19.72 -25.69
CA GLY A 328 -5.93 20.57 -26.67
C GLY A 328 -4.40 20.57 -26.58
N ASP A 329 -3.80 19.97 -25.55
CA ASP A 329 -2.36 20.00 -25.31
C ASP A 329 -1.64 18.86 -26.07
N PRO A 330 -0.63 19.18 -26.92
CA PRO A 330 0.13 18.17 -27.67
C PRO A 330 0.75 17.07 -26.80
N ARG A 331 1.06 17.36 -25.53
CA ARG A 331 1.63 16.40 -24.57
C ARG A 331 0.70 15.25 -24.23
N PHE A 332 -0.61 15.41 -24.42
CA PHE A 332 -1.64 14.40 -24.15
C PHE A 332 -2.22 13.75 -25.40
N ARG A 333 -1.79 14.17 -26.61
CA ARG A 333 -2.35 13.74 -27.91
C ARG A 333 -2.45 12.22 -28.07
N ASN A 334 -1.47 11.47 -27.51
CA ASN A 334 -1.41 10.01 -27.61
C ASN A 334 -1.99 9.29 -26.38
N GLN A 335 -2.68 10.02 -25.51
CA GLN A 335 -3.26 9.41 -24.30
C GLN A 335 -4.77 9.24 -24.46
N PRO A 336 -5.34 8.10 -24.02
CA PRO A 336 -6.78 7.93 -24.06
C PRO A 336 -7.48 8.90 -23.08
N PRO A 337 -8.69 9.39 -23.41
CA PRO A 337 -9.45 10.34 -22.60
C PRO A 337 -9.59 9.91 -21.13
N LYS A 338 -9.73 8.59 -20.89
CA LYS A 338 -9.75 8.01 -19.55
C LYS A 338 -8.47 8.29 -18.75
N ALA A 339 -7.29 8.17 -19.38
CA ALA A 339 -6.01 8.42 -18.73
C ALA A 339 -5.83 9.90 -18.39
N ILE A 340 -6.24 10.79 -19.32
CA ILE A 340 -6.25 12.23 -19.10
C ILE A 340 -7.15 12.61 -17.93
N GLY A 341 -8.38 12.07 -17.86
CA GLY A 341 -9.31 12.34 -16.78
C GLY A 341 -8.76 11.93 -15.41
N LEU A 342 -8.10 10.77 -15.32
CA LEU A 342 -7.46 10.32 -14.08
C LEU A 342 -6.29 11.24 -13.65
N GLN A 343 -5.54 11.80 -14.61
CA GLN A 343 -4.47 12.77 -14.34
C GLN A 343 -5.02 14.13 -13.90
N MET A 344 -6.21 14.48 -14.34
CA MET A 344 -6.88 15.73 -13.94
C MET A 344 -7.69 15.59 -12.63
N GLY A 345 -7.54 14.46 -11.91
CA GLY A 345 -8.07 14.26 -10.57
C GLY A 345 -9.44 13.58 -10.49
N PHE A 346 -9.94 13.04 -11.61
CA PHE A 346 -11.15 12.22 -11.54
C PHE A 346 -10.84 10.83 -10.96
N PHE A 347 -11.75 10.31 -10.14
CA PHE A 347 -11.56 8.98 -9.51
C PHE A 347 -11.63 7.83 -10.50
N SER A 348 -12.45 7.99 -11.56
CA SER A 348 -12.72 6.97 -12.55
C SER A 348 -13.24 7.59 -13.84
N HIS A 349 -13.23 6.80 -14.93
CA HIS A 349 -13.85 7.22 -16.17
C HIS A 349 -15.35 7.51 -16.02
N ALA A 350 -16.05 6.71 -15.20
CA ALA A 350 -17.47 6.94 -14.92
C ALA A 350 -17.71 8.30 -14.20
N SER A 351 -16.80 8.70 -13.28
CA SER A 351 -16.91 10.01 -12.63
C SER A 351 -16.66 11.18 -13.59
N LEU A 352 -15.73 11.01 -14.54
CA LEU A 352 -15.51 11.97 -15.61
C LEU A 352 -16.75 12.10 -16.50
N LEU A 353 -17.30 10.97 -17.00
CA LEU A 353 -18.51 11.00 -17.86
C LEU A 353 -19.72 11.61 -17.14
N LYS A 354 -19.87 11.33 -15.85
CA LYS A 354 -20.94 11.96 -15.05
C LYS A 354 -20.75 13.47 -14.92
N ALA A 355 -19.51 13.94 -14.79
CA ALA A 355 -19.19 15.36 -14.71
C ALA A 355 -19.45 16.06 -16.05
N LEU A 356 -19.02 15.46 -17.17
CA LEU A 356 -19.25 15.98 -18.54
C LEU A 356 -20.73 16.06 -18.92
N LYS A 357 -21.61 15.25 -18.32
CA LYS A 357 -23.07 15.30 -18.52
C LYS A 357 -23.77 16.40 -17.71
N LYS A 358 -23.09 16.93 -16.68
CA LYS A 358 -23.66 17.94 -15.78
C LYS A 358 -23.25 19.38 -16.15
N GLY A 359 -22.14 19.55 -16.85
CA GLY A 359 -21.66 20.83 -17.39
C GLY A 359 -21.95 20.93 -18.86
#